data_d6662c83015578d35d91e16ccd078c08
#
_entry.id   d6662c83015578d35d91e16ccd078c08
#
_cell.length_a   1.000
_cell.length_b   1.000
_cell.length_c   1.000
_cell.angle_alpha   90.00
_cell.angle_beta   90.00
_cell.angle_gamma   90.00
#
_symmetry.space_group_name_H-M   'P 1'
#
loop_
_entity.id
_entity.type
_entity.pdbx_description
1 polymer ?
#
loop_
_entity_poly.entity_id
_entity_poly.type
_entity_poly.pdbx_seq_one_letter_code
_entity_poly.pdbx_strand_id
1 'polypeptide(L)'
;MKRKNISKFAKRRRIALLGVIVFILIIIISTVLGNSNKHKVPEKVSLLLNNQLTELKKDMYVDNDEIYMSKEDIVNLFDDTLYYNEAEKELITTYNTHIALLKVNEAFMVLNDSNVELKGCLTEKENTVYLPLSDMGIIYDVDVEYSSEYNRVILDSTKEEKKRSITLKKANVYEKASTFSKKIEKLNMSEYVMILGTEKNFKKVRTENGNIGYIKEKKISDAETIREKMIEKKTEFNYLSNISEKNYNSAELSNDKQNIISPTYFALDKEQKIIDKTNSKTDSFNKFTSWTNENNVQVWPIVTNLANVSENLLTYTQRNTVINNIYQYLMQYQFQGAFIKFEKIDDWNSFNRFLIELKPKLKESGLKLGIIYNSENIEKSKIENIADLLIEQ
;
A
#
# COMPACT_ATOMS: atom_id res chain seq x y z
N MET A 1 2.74 -12.28 91.46
CA MET A 1 3.12 -11.27 90.39
C MET A 1 3.85 -11.85 89.17
N LYS A 2 4.01 -13.16 88.99
CA LYS A 2 4.78 -13.74 87.81
C LYS A 2 3.93 -14.17 86.58
N ARG A 3 2.65 -14.38 86.68
CA ARG A 3 1.81 -14.88 85.59
C ARG A 3 1.48 -13.81 84.51
N LYS A 4 1.44 -12.50 84.77
CA LYS A 4 1.12 -11.45 83.84
C LYS A 4 2.22 -11.16 82.79
N ASN A 5 3.49 -11.39 83.14
CA ASN A 5 4.61 -11.12 82.23
C ASN A 5 4.81 -12.18 81.15
N ILE A 6 4.44 -13.45 81.42
CA ILE A 6 4.53 -14.56 80.46
C ILE A 6 3.49 -14.39 79.37
N SER A 7 2.30 -13.89 79.69
CA SER A 7 1.25 -13.64 78.67
C SER A 7 1.59 -12.48 77.72
N LYS A 8 2.23 -11.43 78.19
CA LYS A 8 2.69 -10.31 77.38
C LYS A 8 3.86 -10.70 76.45
N PHE A 9 4.77 -11.53 76.92
CA PHE A 9 5.90 -12.04 76.15
C PHE A 9 5.45 -13.01 75.03
N ALA A 10 4.50 -13.90 75.33
CA ALA A 10 3.87 -14.79 74.37
C ALA A 10 3.07 -14.05 73.29
N LYS A 11 2.36 -12.97 73.64
CA LYS A 11 1.62 -12.12 72.74
C LYS A 11 2.57 -11.35 71.81
N ARG A 12 3.69 -10.79 72.31
CA ARG A 12 4.70 -10.14 71.47
C ARG A 12 5.39 -11.12 70.51
N ARG A 13 5.69 -12.34 70.95
CA ARG A 13 6.24 -13.39 70.05
C ARG A 13 5.29 -13.79 68.94
N ARG A 14 3.96 -13.90 69.21
CA ARG A 14 2.94 -14.21 68.21
C ARG A 14 2.81 -13.06 67.19
N ILE A 15 2.89 -11.81 67.61
CA ILE A 15 2.84 -10.64 66.72
C ILE A 15 4.09 -10.58 65.83
N ALA A 16 5.29 -10.85 66.42
CA ALA A 16 6.50 -10.92 65.63
C ALA A 16 6.51 -12.07 64.64
N LEU A 17 5.97 -13.25 65.00
CA LEU A 17 5.85 -14.40 64.13
C LEU A 17 4.86 -14.11 62.96
N LEU A 18 3.72 -13.46 63.24
CA LEU A 18 2.78 -12.98 62.23
C LEU A 18 3.42 -11.98 61.29
N GLY A 19 4.21 -11.05 61.78
CA GLY A 19 4.95 -10.08 60.93
C GLY A 19 5.94 -10.75 60.00
N VAL A 20 6.66 -11.78 60.44
CA VAL A 20 7.58 -12.57 59.63
C VAL A 20 6.83 -13.37 58.56
N ILE A 21 5.68 -13.98 58.92
CA ILE A 21 4.84 -14.73 57.96
C ILE A 21 4.28 -13.80 56.88
N VAL A 22 3.78 -12.62 57.25
CA VAL A 22 3.28 -11.61 56.29
C VAL A 22 4.41 -11.12 55.39
N PHE A 23 5.61 -10.90 55.92
CA PHE A 23 6.77 -10.49 55.13
C PHE A 23 7.22 -11.57 54.13
N ILE A 24 7.23 -12.85 54.54
CA ILE A 24 7.52 -13.99 53.65
C ILE A 24 6.43 -14.13 52.59
N LEU A 25 5.15 -13.95 52.93
CA LEU A 25 4.04 -13.94 51.97
C LEU A 25 4.19 -12.81 50.95
N ILE A 26 4.60 -11.61 51.38
CA ILE A 26 4.85 -10.49 50.45
C ILE A 26 6.02 -10.80 49.53
N ILE A 27 7.10 -11.43 50.01
CA ILE A 27 8.22 -11.86 49.17
C ILE A 27 7.78 -12.93 48.15
N ILE A 28 7.02 -13.95 48.63
CA ILE A 28 6.50 -15.00 47.74
C ILE A 28 5.55 -14.41 46.68
N ILE A 29 4.65 -13.53 47.07
CA ILE A 29 3.75 -12.82 46.14
C ILE A 29 4.53 -11.96 45.15
N SER A 30 5.59 -11.24 45.65
CA SER A 30 6.42 -10.42 44.78
C SER A 30 7.27 -11.24 43.79
N THR A 31 7.77 -12.41 44.22
CA THR A 31 8.52 -13.33 43.34
C THR A 31 7.61 -14.05 42.35
N VAL A 32 6.40 -14.45 42.74
CA VAL A 32 5.41 -15.06 41.88
C VAL A 32 4.88 -14.04 40.86
N LEU A 33 4.56 -12.80 41.29
CA LEU A 33 4.15 -11.70 40.40
C LEU A 33 5.31 -11.20 39.55
N GLY A 34 6.55 -11.22 40.04
CA GLY A 34 7.73 -10.86 39.24
C GLY A 34 8.09 -11.91 38.18
N ASN A 35 7.81 -13.19 38.45
CA ASN A 35 8.06 -14.27 37.48
C ASN A 35 6.90 -14.52 36.48
N SER A 36 5.73 -13.96 36.77
CA SER A 36 4.56 -14.08 35.84
C SER A 36 4.58 -13.08 34.68
N ASN A 37 5.59 -12.21 34.59
CA ASN A 37 5.73 -11.19 33.57
C ASN A 37 6.75 -11.52 32.44
N LYS A 38 7.11 -12.80 32.26
CA LYS A 38 7.75 -13.17 31.00
C LYS A 38 6.68 -13.13 29.91
N HIS A 39 6.81 -12.17 29.01
CA HIS A 39 5.98 -12.11 27.82
C HIS A 39 6.12 -13.44 27.07
N LYS A 40 5.03 -14.19 26.93
CA LYS A 40 5.03 -15.41 26.10
C LYS A 40 4.87 -14.96 24.66
N VAL A 41 5.85 -15.25 23.83
CA VAL A 41 5.78 -14.97 22.39
C VAL A 41 4.56 -15.71 21.83
N PRO A 42 3.64 -15.02 21.12
CA PRO A 42 2.50 -15.68 20.49
C PRO A 42 2.95 -16.71 19.45
N GLU A 43 2.23 -17.81 19.33
CA GLU A 43 2.53 -18.86 18.35
C GLU A 43 2.25 -18.39 16.93
N LYS A 44 1.17 -17.61 16.75
CA LYS A 44 0.77 -17.07 15.45
C LYS A 44 1.35 -15.68 15.24
N VAL A 45 1.76 -15.42 14.01
CA VAL A 45 2.18 -14.08 13.58
C VAL A 45 0.94 -13.19 13.52
N SER A 46 0.98 -12.05 14.20
CA SER A 46 -0.08 -11.04 14.14
C SER A 46 0.29 -9.90 13.21
N LEU A 47 -0.70 -9.26 12.58
CA LEU A 47 -0.51 -8.12 11.71
C LEU A 47 -1.01 -6.83 12.36
N LEU A 48 -0.15 -5.81 12.39
CA LEU A 48 -0.50 -4.44 12.71
C LEU A 48 -0.38 -3.59 11.43
N LEU A 49 -1.50 -3.26 10.81
CA LEU A 49 -1.55 -2.44 9.59
C LEU A 49 -1.97 -1.01 9.97
N ASN A 50 -1.13 -0.02 9.70
CA ASN A 50 -1.39 1.39 10.00
C ASN A 50 -1.90 1.61 11.44
N ASN A 51 -1.23 0.99 12.41
CA ASN A 51 -1.57 1.02 13.85
C ASN A 51 -2.88 0.31 14.25
N GLN A 52 -3.42 -0.55 13.41
CA GLN A 52 -4.60 -1.36 13.71
C GLN A 52 -4.28 -2.84 13.61
N LEU A 53 -4.65 -3.61 14.64
CA LEU A 53 -4.57 -5.08 14.56
C LEU A 53 -5.56 -5.56 13.50
N THR A 54 -5.05 -6.31 12.53
CA THR A 54 -5.77 -6.75 11.34
C THR A 54 -5.89 -8.27 11.36
N GLU A 55 -7.11 -8.75 11.19
CA GLU A 55 -7.37 -10.19 11.05
C GLU A 55 -7.07 -10.64 9.62
N LEU A 56 -6.43 -11.79 9.50
CA LEU A 56 -6.04 -12.40 8.23
C LEU A 56 -6.93 -13.60 7.92
N LYS A 57 -7.13 -13.88 6.64
CA LYS A 57 -7.85 -15.07 6.16
C LYS A 57 -7.00 -16.32 6.30
N LYS A 58 -5.69 -16.18 6.20
CA LYS A 58 -4.70 -17.24 6.33
C LYS A 58 -3.59 -16.82 7.30
N ASP A 59 -3.05 -17.78 8.04
CA ASP A 59 -1.93 -17.50 8.92
C ASP A 59 -0.69 -17.13 8.11
N MET A 60 -0.02 -16.03 8.48
CA MET A 60 1.34 -15.74 8.01
C MET A 60 2.32 -16.73 8.64
N TYR A 61 3.43 -16.97 7.98
CA TYR A 61 4.54 -17.73 8.56
C TYR A 61 5.87 -17.03 8.27
N VAL A 62 6.89 -17.39 9.06
CA VAL A 62 8.26 -16.89 8.90
C VAL A 62 9.13 -18.07 8.47
N ASP A 63 9.92 -17.91 7.44
CA ASP A 63 10.92 -18.87 6.97
C ASP A 63 12.19 -18.14 6.54
N ASN A 64 13.35 -18.57 7.08
CA ASN A 64 14.66 -17.96 6.80
C ASN A 64 14.68 -16.43 6.95
N ASP A 65 14.09 -15.89 8.04
CA ASP A 65 13.95 -14.47 8.34
C ASP A 65 13.08 -13.68 7.34
N GLU A 66 12.41 -14.35 6.40
CA GLU A 66 11.40 -13.74 5.53
C GLU A 66 10.00 -14.08 6.03
N ILE A 67 9.10 -13.13 5.89
CA ILE A 67 7.70 -13.22 6.28
C ILE A 67 6.86 -13.45 5.03
N TYR A 68 5.95 -14.41 5.12
CA TYR A 68 5.08 -14.77 4.01
C TYR A 68 3.63 -14.48 4.32
N MET A 69 2.98 -13.73 3.41
CA MET A 69 1.55 -13.42 3.47
C MET A 69 0.82 -14.11 2.32
N SER A 70 -0.39 -14.61 2.59
CA SER A 70 -1.19 -15.28 1.56
C SER A 70 -1.63 -14.33 0.45
N LYS A 71 -1.77 -14.85 -0.75
CA LYS A 71 -2.37 -14.14 -1.89
C LYS A 71 -3.76 -13.60 -1.52
N GLU A 72 -4.56 -14.36 -0.80
CA GLU A 72 -5.92 -13.96 -0.37
C GLU A 72 -5.91 -12.73 0.54
N ASP A 73 -4.90 -12.61 1.40
CA ASP A 73 -4.76 -11.46 2.28
C ASP A 73 -4.17 -10.25 1.53
N ILE A 74 -3.26 -10.47 0.58
CA ILE A 74 -2.78 -9.40 -0.32
C ILE A 74 -3.94 -8.81 -1.12
N VAL A 75 -4.80 -9.65 -1.72
CA VAL A 75 -6.01 -9.21 -2.44
C VAL A 75 -6.92 -8.38 -1.54
N ASN A 76 -7.09 -8.81 -0.30
CA ASN A 76 -8.00 -8.14 0.63
C ASN A 76 -7.46 -6.81 1.18
N LEU A 77 -6.14 -6.67 1.31
CA LEU A 77 -5.51 -5.54 2.00
C LEU A 77 -4.89 -4.51 1.05
N PHE A 78 -4.46 -4.91 -0.14
CA PHE A 78 -3.64 -4.08 -1.03
C PHE A 78 -4.11 -4.04 -2.48
N ASP A 79 -4.34 -5.20 -3.12
CA ASP A 79 -4.57 -5.28 -4.56
C ASP A 79 -5.68 -6.27 -4.90
N ASP A 80 -6.92 -5.79 -5.00
CA ASP A 80 -8.08 -6.55 -5.41
C ASP A 80 -8.03 -7.00 -6.88
N THR A 81 -7.09 -6.46 -7.65
CA THR A 81 -6.84 -6.80 -9.05
C THR A 81 -5.72 -7.83 -9.25
N LEU A 82 -5.08 -8.30 -8.19
CA LEU A 82 -4.03 -9.30 -8.25
C LEU A 82 -4.50 -10.54 -9.03
N TYR A 83 -3.67 -10.99 -9.96
CA TYR A 83 -3.95 -12.12 -10.83
C TYR A 83 -2.91 -13.22 -10.66
N TYR A 84 -3.35 -14.46 -10.48
CA TYR A 84 -2.50 -15.62 -10.47
C TYR A 84 -2.87 -16.58 -11.61
N ASN A 85 -1.92 -16.83 -12.51
CA ASN A 85 -2.06 -17.79 -13.58
C ASN A 85 -1.56 -19.17 -13.10
N GLU A 86 -2.47 -20.08 -12.84
CA GLU A 86 -2.17 -21.42 -12.33
C GLU A 86 -1.35 -22.28 -13.31
N ALA A 87 -1.56 -22.09 -14.63
CA ALA A 87 -0.87 -22.86 -15.64
C ALA A 87 0.60 -22.47 -15.77
N GLU A 88 0.89 -21.17 -15.73
CA GLU A 88 2.23 -20.61 -15.86
C GLU A 88 2.94 -20.43 -14.50
N LYS A 89 2.21 -20.63 -13.40
CA LYS A 89 2.69 -20.37 -12.03
C LYS A 89 3.20 -18.93 -11.87
N GLU A 90 2.51 -17.99 -12.50
CA GLU A 90 2.83 -16.57 -12.53
C GLU A 90 1.82 -15.76 -11.74
N LEU A 91 2.32 -14.82 -10.95
CA LEU A 91 1.51 -13.84 -10.22
C LEU A 91 1.81 -12.45 -10.76
N ILE A 92 0.75 -11.73 -11.13
CA ILE A 92 0.82 -10.32 -11.55
C ILE A 92 0.07 -9.50 -10.52
N THR A 93 0.74 -8.51 -9.97
CA THR A 93 0.14 -7.54 -9.04
C THR A 93 0.40 -6.13 -9.51
N THR A 94 -0.58 -5.25 -9.29
CA THR A 94 -0.52 -3.86 -9.70
C THR A 94 -0.91 -2.97 -8.53
N TYR A 95 -0.12 -1.96 -8.26
CA TYR A 95 -0.42 -1.01 -7.19
C TYR A 95 0.17 0.37 -7.51
N ASN A 96 -0.66 1.40 -7.52
CA ASN A 96 -0.24 2.78 -7.77
C ASN A 96 0.49 2.94 -9.11
N THR A 97 1.83 2.98 -9.12
CA THR A 97 2.70 3.07 -10.31
C THR A 97 3.47 1.78 -10.58
N HIS A 98 3.19 0.73 -9.83
CA HIS A 98 3.95 -0.51 -9.89
C HIS A 98 3.17 -1.62 -10.59
N ILE A 99 3.88 -2.35 -11.46
CA ILE A 99 3.44 -3.64 -12.02
C ILE A 99 4.54 -4.63 -11.68
N ALA A 100 4.22 -5.69 -10.97
CA ALA A 100 5.16 -6.74 -10.65
C ALA A 100 4.68 -8.10 -11.17
N LEU A 101 5.57 -8.80 -11.87
CA LEU A 101 5.42 -10.19 -12.27
C LEU A 101 6.36 -11.05 -11.44
N LEU A 102 5.81 -12.01 -10.72
CA LEU A 102 6.54 -12.99 -9.93
C LEU A 102 6.25 -14.40 -10.45
N LYS A 103 7.24 -15.31 -10.36
CA LYS A 103 7.05 -16.73 -10.65
C LYS A 103 7.35 -17.57 -9.43
N VAL A 104 6.61 -18.66 -9.29
CA VAL A 104 6.81 -19.59 -8.16
C VAL A 104 8.23 -20.16 -8.18
N ASN A 105 8.89 -20.11 -7.02
CA ASN A 105 10.25 -20.57 -6.79
C ASN A 105 11.35 -19.77 -7.55
N GLU A 106 11.05 -18.61 -8.12
CA GLU A 106 12.06 -17.73 -8.69
C GLU A 106 12.47 -16.66 -7.67
N ALA A 107 13.78 -16.40 -7.55
CA ALA A 107 14.35 -15.43 -6.61
C ALA A 107 14.44 -14.01 -7.20
N PHE A 108 13.62 -13.68 -8.16
CA PHE A 108 13.50 -12.34 -8.73
C PHE A 108 12.08 -12.08 -9.23
N MET A 109 11.72 -10.80 -9.32
CA MET A 109 10.51 -10.33 -9.97
C MET A 109 10.86 -9.38 -11.11
N VAL A 110 9.95 -9.22 -12.05
CA VAL A 110 9.99 -8.10 -13.00
C VAL A 110 9.11 -6.99 -12.43
N LEU A 111 9.72 -5.90 -12.02
CA LEU A 111 9.05 -4.70 -11.51
C LEU A 111 9.23 -3.56 -12.50
N ASN A 112 8.15 -3.07 -13.11
CA ASN A 112 8.19 -1.99 -14.12
C ASN A 112 9.26 -2.24 -15.19
N ASP A 113 9.23 -3.41 -15.81
CA ASP A 113 10.19 -3.89 -16.84
C ASP A 113 11.65 -4.10 -16.35
N SER A 114 11.92 -3.99 -15.07
CA SER A 114 13.26 -4.20 -14.48
C SER A 114 13.29 -5.44 -13.62
N ASN A 115 14.38 -6.22 -13.70
CA ASN A 115 14.58 -7.36 -12.82
C ASN A 115 15.02 -6.88 -11.43
N VAL A 116 14.31 -7.32 -10.40
CA VAL A 116 14.59 -7.04 -8.99
C VAL A 116 14.80 -8.37 -8.27
N GLU A 117 15.96 -8.53 -7.60
CA GLU A 117 16.24 -9.70 -6.78
C GLU A 117 15.38 -9.69 -5.51
N LEU A 118 14.83 -10.84 -5.16
CA LEU A 118 13.97 -11.04 -4.00
C LEU A 118 14.75 -11.67 -2.85
N LYS A 119 14.41 -11.32 -1.63
CA LYS A 119 14.91 -12.00 -0.41
C LYS A 119 14.25 -13.36 -0.23
N GLY A 120 13.00 -13.48 -0.65
CA GLY A 120 12.25 -14.73 -0.64
C GLY A 120 11.61 -15.01 -2.01
N CYS A 121 11.18 -16.23 -2.25
CA CYS A 121 10.50 -16.61 -3.49
C CYS A 121 8.98 -16.60 -3.30
N LEU A 122 8.23 -16.34 -4.37
CA LEU A 122 6.81 -16.70 -4.39
C LEU A 122 6.69 -18.22 -4.17
N THR A 123 5.88 -18.65 -3.20
CA THR A 123 5.77 -20.06 -2.83
C THR A 123 4.35 -20.58 -2.87
N GLU A 124 4.19 -21.87 -3.15
CA GLU A 124 2.92 -22.57 -2.94
C GLU A 124 3.04 -23.53 -1.75
N LYS A 125 2.12 -23.41 -0.79
CA LYS A 125 2.04 -24.28 0.38
C LYS A 125 0.57 -24.63 0.66
N GLU A 126 0.26 -25.93 0.69
CA GLU A 126 -1.11 -26.40 0.97
C GLU A 126 -2.17 -25.74 0.06
N ASN A 127 -1.91 -25.67 -1.24
CA ASN A 127 -2.75 -25.02 -2.25
C ASN A 127 -2.99 -23.50 -2.02
N THR A 128 -2.15 -22.85 -1.23
CA THR A 128 -2.16 -21.41 -1.00
C THR A 128 -0.87 -20.80 -1.54
N VAL A 129 -1.00 -19.73 -2.30
CA VAL A 129 0.14 -18.95 -2.81
C VAL A 129 0.52 -17.92 -1.76
N TYR A 130 1.80 -17.85 -1.42
CA TYR A 130 2.37 -16.92 -0.46
C TYR A 130 3.42 -16.02 -1.09
N LEU A 131 3.35 -14.74 -0.75
CA LEU A 131 4.29 -13.72 -1.23
C LEU A 131 5.26 -13.33 -0.11
N PRO A 132 6.56 -13.13 -0.42
CA PRO A 132 7.55 -12.64 0.53
C PRO A 132 7.27 -11.16 0.85
N LEU A 133 6.91 -10.87 2.10
CA LEU A 133 6.34 -9.58 2.48
C LEU A 133 7.38 -8.45 2.49
N SER A 134 8.65 -8.75 2.82
CA SER A 134 9.72 -7.73 2.82
C SER A 134 9.90 -7.11 1.43
N ASP A 135 9.81 -7.92 0.37
CA ASP A 135 9.95 -7.45 -1.00
C ASP A 135 8.68 -6.75 -1.50
N MET A 136 7.50 -7.16 -0.98
CA MET A 136 6.22 -6.54 -1.32
C MET A 136 6.08 -5.10 -0.81
N GLY A 137 6.87 -4.70 0.20
CA GLY A 137 6.88 -3.33 0.71
C GLY A 137 7.13 -2.28 -0.38
N ILE A 138 7.99 -2.57 -1.34
CA ILE A 138 8.27 -1.69 -2.49
C ILE A 138 7.05 -1.56 -3.39
N ILE A 139 6.33 -2.65 -3.64
CA ILE A 139 5.17 -2.66 -4.54
C ILE A 139 3.99 -1.91 -3.91
N TYR A 140 3.69 -2.17 -2.63
CA TYR A 140 2.48 -1.68 -1.97
C TYR A 140 2.65 -0.37 -1.20
N ASP A 141 3.78 0.32 -1.36
CA ASP A 141 4.08 1.58 -0.67
C ASP A 141 3.94 1.44 0.86
N VAL A 142 4.51 0.37 1.45
CA VAL A 142 4.50 0.13 2.89
C VAL A 142 5.90 -0.13 3.44
N ASP A 143 6.19 0.40 4.62
CA ASP A 143 7.31 -0.05 5.44
C ASP A 143 6.94 -1.38 6.09
N VAL A 144 7.85 -2.35 6.09
CA VAL A 144 7.68 -3.67 6.69
C VAL A 144 8.65 -3.81 7.86
N GLU A 145 8.13 -4.00 9.06
CA GLU A 145 8.90 -4.26 10.27
C GLU A 145 8.41 -5.55 10.94
N TYR A 146 9.31 -6.31 11.58
CA TYR A 146 8.96 -7.53 12.32
C TYR A 146 9.52 -7.52 13.72
N SER A 147 8.65 -7.68 14.70
CA SER A 147 9.01 -7.90 16.11
C SER A 147 8.96 -9.39 16.44
N SER A 148 10.12 -10.02 16.56
CA SER A 148 10.25 -11.42 16.96
C SER A 148 9.81 -11.63 18.43
N GLU A 149 9.99 -10.64 19.30
CA GLU A 149 9.56 -10.69 20.70
C GLU A 149 8.04 -10.83 20.84
N TYR A 150 7.27 -10.19 19.93
CA TYR A 150 5.81 -10.22 19.94
C TYR A 150 5.21 -11.04 18.80
N ASN A 151 6.05 -11.68 17.98
CA ASN A 151 5.65 -12.38 16.76
C ASN A 151 4.65 -11.55 15.94
N ARG A 152 5.06 -10.31 15.61
CA ARG A 152 4.20 -9.30 15.01
C ARG A 152 4.84 -8.64 13.81
N VAL A 153 4.11 -8.61 12.72
CA VAL A 153 4.42 -7.80 11.54
C VAL A 153 3.75 -6.44 11.70
N ILE A 154 4.49 -5.39 11.36
CA ILE A 154 4.02 -4.01 11.39
C ILE A 154 4.17 -3.48 9.97
N LEU A 155 3.05 -3.05 9.38
CA LEU A 155 2.99 -2.44 8.05
C LEU A 155 2.48 -1.01 8.19
N ASP A 156 3.30 -0.06 7.77
CA ASP A 156 2.95 1.36 7.75
C ASP A 156 2.95 1.89 6.33
N SER A 157 1.86 2.50 5.89
CA SER A 157 1.81 3.18 4.60
C SER A 157 2.89 4.25 4.50
N THR A 158 3.61 4.28 3.37
CA THR A 158 4.61 5.32 3.10
C THR A 158 3.99 6.68 2.75
N LYS A 159 2.67 6.75 2.58
CA LYS A 159 1.91 7.97 2.25
C LYS A 159 1.39 8.72 3.48
N GLU A 160 1.37 8.06 4.65
CA GLU A 160 0.87 8.67 5.88
C GLU A 160 1.98 9.41 6.64
N GLU A 161 1.57 10.47 7.39
CA GLU A 161 2.47 11.18 8.27
C GLU A 161 3.05 10.23 9.32
N LYS A 162 4.36 10.32 9.56
CA LYS A 162 5.04 9.51 10.58
C LYS A 162 5.86 10.43 11.50
N LYS A 163 5.50 10.45 12.78
CA LYS A 163 6.21 11.20 13.81
C LYS A 163 6.81 10.25 14.83
N ARG A 164 8.06 10.46 15.19
CA ARG A 164 8.74 9.67 16.22
C ARG A 164 9.24 10.54 17.36
N SER A 165 9.51 9.92 18.48
CA SER A 165 10.16 10.48 19.64
C SER A 165 11.08 9.44 20.24
N ILE A 166 12.01 9.86 21.10
CA ILE A 166 12.95 8.97 21.81
C ILE A 166 12.73 9.06 23.31
N THR A 167 12.86 7.92 24.01
CA THR A 167 12.78 7.88 25.48
C THR A 167 14.02 8.52 26.11
N LEU A 168 13.81 9.55 26.94
CA LEU A 168 14.87 10.27 27.66
C LEU A 168 15.36 9.52 28.92
N LYS A 169 14.58 8.58 29.39
CA LYS A 169 14.83 7.72 30.55
C LYS A 169 13.89 6.54 30.58
N LYS A 170 14.19 5.52 31.39
CA LYS A 170 13.29 4.36 31.54
C LYS A 170 11.84 4.81 31.74
N ALA A 171 10.94 4.25 30.97
CA ALA A 171 9.53 4.59 30.93
C ALA A 171 8.65 3.33 30.83
N ASN A 172 7.42 3.45 31.35
CA ASN A 172 6.39 2.42 31.11
C ASN A 172 5.39 2.93 30.09
N VAL A 173 4.97 2.05 29.21
CA VAL A 173 3.82 2.23 28.33
C VAL A 173 2.61 1.66 29.06
N TYR A 174 1.54 2.44 29.14
CA TYR A 174 0.32 2.11 29.86
C TYR A 174 -0.83 1.86 28.87
N GLU A 175 -1.76 1.00 29.24
CA GLU A 175 -2.96 0.72 28.43
C GLU A 175 -3.86 1.95 28.26
N LYS A 176 -3.91 2.82 29.27
CA LYS A 176 -4.70 4.08 29.28
C LYS A 176 -3.82 5.24 29.73
N ALA A 177 -4.24 6.47 29.46
CA ALA A 177 -3.55 7.70 29.85
C ALA A 177 -3.55 7.93 31.38
N SER A 178 -3.06 6.94 32.13
CA SER A 178 -3.00 6.92 33.61
C SER A 178 -1.87 6.04 34.11
N THR A 179 -1.15 6.50 35.11
CA THR A 179 -0.10 5.70 35.79
C THR A 179 -0.65 4.55 36.65
N PHE A 180 -1.93 4.56 36.94
CA PHE A 180 -2.64 3.48 37.62
C PHE A 180 -3.16 2.40 36.67
N SER A 181 -3.06 2.63 35.37
CA SER A 181 -3.46 1.66 34.38
C SER A 181 -2.43 0.53 34.25
N LYS A 182 -2.86 -0.58 33.63
CA LYS A 182 -1.99 -1.72 33.32
C LYS A 182 -0.78 -1.25 32.51
N LYS A 183 0.39 -1.74 32.89
CA LYS A 183 1.62 -1.58 32.11
C LYS A 183 1.66 -2.66 31.05
N ILE A 184 1.80 -2.26 29.79
CA ILE A 184 1.86 -3.18 28.65
C ILE A 184 3.29 -3.43 28.19
N GLU A 185 4.18 -2.44 28.35
CA GLU A 185 5.58 -2.55 28.00
C GLU A 185 6.45 -1.64 28.86
N LYS A 186 7.73 -1.98 28.99
CA LYS A 186 8.73 -1.16 29.68
C LYS A 186 9.85 -0.84 28.72
N LEU A 187 10.07 0.44 28.48
CA LEU A 187 11.11 0.95 27.60
C LEU A 187 12.34 1.39 28.38
N ASN A 188 13.52 1.17 27.81
CA ASN A 188 14.77 1.72 28.31
C ASN A 188 14.95 3.17 27.82
N MET A 189 16.05 3.80 28.16
CA MET A 189 16.47 5.08 27.58
C MET A 189 16.93 4.86 26.13
N SER A 190 16.70 5.85 25.29
CA SER A 190 17.08 5.86 23.86
C SER A 190 16.35 4.87 22.97
N GLU A 191 15.18 4.37 23.38
CA GLU A 191 14.30 3.60 22.51
C GLU A 191 13.31 4.52 21.78
N TYR A 192 13.05 4.24 20.50
CA TYR A 192 12.13 5.00 19.70
C TYR A 192 10.67 4.60 19.96
N VAL A 193 9.79 5.57 19.80
CA VAL A 193 8.34 5.37 19.80
C VAL A 193 7.70 6.23 18.72
N MET A 194 6.71 5.69 18.02
CA MET A 194 5.89 6.46 17.09
C MET A 194 4.81 7.22 17.86
N ILE A 195 4.62 8.49 17.54
CA ILE A 195 3.62 9.35 18.16
C ILE A 195 2.31 9.24 17.38
N LEU A 196 1.26 8.77 18.07
CA LEU A 196 -0.07 8.59 17.48
C LEU A 196 -1.08 9.65 17.93
N GLY A 197 -0.74 10.41 18.99
CA GLY A 197 -1.63 11.45 19.53
C GLY A 197 -1.23 11.91 20.92
N THR A 198 -2.08 12.75 21.51
CA THR A 198 -1.87 13.28 22.86
C THR A 198 -3.18 13.21 23.65
N GLU A 199 -3.09 12.75 24.89
CA GLU A 199 -4.20 12.74 25.83
C GLU A 199 -3.72 13.22 27.20
N LYS A 200 -4.19 14.38 27.67
CA LYS A 200 -3.75 15.05 28.91
C LYS A 200 -2.22 15.27 28.90
N ASN A 201 -1.49 14.70 29.88
CA ASN A 201 -0.04 14.75 30.00
C ASN A 201 0.64 13.43 29.54
N PHE A 202 -0.05 12.68 28.67
CA PHE A 202 0.45 11.47 28.04
C PHE A 202 0.45 11.62 26.51
N LYS A 203 1.43 11.03 25.88
CA LYS A 203 1.42 10.77 24.42
C LYS A 203 0.91 9.34 24.18
N LYS A 204 -0.04 9.20 23.25
CA LYS A 204 -0.39 7.90 22.69
C LYS A 204 0.73 7.50 21.74
N VAL A 205 1.28 6.34 21.93
CA VAL A 205 2.47 5.90 21.21
C VAL A 205 2.30 4.46 20.71
N ARG A 206 3.07 4.12 19.68
CA ARG A 206 3.39 2.74 19.31
C ARG A 206 4.88 2.51 19.56
N THR A 207 5.21 1.41 20.22
CA THR A 207 6.61 0.96 20.42
C THR A 207 7.13 0.26 19.16
N GLU A 208 8.44 0.02 19.08
CA GLU A 208 9.05 -0.79 18.02
C GLU A 208 8.49 -2.21 17.97
N ASN A 209 8.03 -2.74 19.10
CA ASN A 209 7.33 -4.03 19.17
C ASN A 209 5.86 -3.98 18.72
N GLY A 210 5.36 -2.83 18.26
CA GLY A 210 3.99 -2.64 17.81
C GLY A 210 2.96 -2.55 18.95
N ASN A 211 3.37 -2.39 20.22
CA ASN A 211 2.43 -2.18 21.31
C ASN A 211 1.95 -0.73 21.32
N ILE A 212 0.63 -0.54 21.32
CA ILE A 212 0.00 0.77 21.33
C ILE A 212 -0.48 1.09 22.74
N GLY A 213 -0.05 2.24 23.28
CA GLY A 213 -0.41 2.66 24.62
C GLY A 213 -0.02 4.10 24.90
N TYR A 214 0.15 4.42 26.17
CA TYR A 214 0.36 5.78 26.65
C TYR A 214 1.64 5.90 27.47
N ILE A 215 2.46 6.88 27.14
CA ILE A 215 3.68 7.22 27.88
C ILE A 215 3.58 8.65 28.41
N LYS A 216 4.10 8.91 29.62
CA LYS A 216 4.15 10.30 30.15
C LYS A 216 5.01 11.17 29.25
N GLU A 217 4.48 12.31 28.80
CA GLU A 217 5.15 13.25 27.92
C GLU A 217 6.56 13.62 28.38
N LYS A 218 6.76 13.94 29.68
CA LYS A 218 8.08 14.23 30.27
C LYS A 218 9.11 13.09 30.23
N LYS A 219 8.75 11.91 29.70
CA LYS A 219 9.63 10.73 29.59
C LYS A 219 10.22 10.57 28.21
N ILE A 220 9.75 11.33 27.24
CA ILE A 220 10.17 11.29 25.83
C ILE A 220 10.59 12.68 25.37
N SER A 221 11.36 12.75 24.31
CA SER A 221 11.72 14.01 23.62
C SER A 221 10.52 14.63 22.93
N ASP A 222 10.70 15.84 22.40
CA ASP A 222 9.77 16.40 21.43
C ASP A 222 9.68 15.49 20.20
N ALA A 223 8.51 15.49 19.55
CA ALA A 223 8.27 14.69 18.39
C ALA A 223 8.97 15.27 17.16
N GLU A 224 9.64 14.42 16.40
CA GLU A 224 10.22 14.71 15.08
C GLU A 224 9.35 14.12 13.99
N THR A 225 8.97 14.92 12.99
CA THR A 225 8.31 14.39 11.78
C THR A 225 9.37 13.77 10.88
N ILE A 226 9.28 12.46 10.68
CA ILE A 226 10.18 11.69 9.83
C ILE A 226 9.61 11.42 8.44
N ARG A 227 8.30 11.64 8.28
CA ARG A 227 7.58 11.56 7.01
C ARG A 227 6.38 12.49 7.04
N GLU A 228 6.22 13.31 6.00
CA GLU A 228 5.05 14.13 5.77
C GLU A 228 3.95 13.32 5.08
N LYS A 229 2.70 13.70 5.31
CA LYS A 229 1.56 13.11 4.62
C LYS A 229 1.57 13.48 3.15
N MET A 230 1.47 12.49 2.27
CA MET A 230 1.27 12.73 0.84
C MET A 230 -0.19 13.10 0.57
N ILE A 231 -0.39 14.29 -0.05
CA ILE A 231 -1.72 14.76 -0.45
C ILE A 231 -1.81 14.68 -1.96
N GLU A 232 -2.59 13.75 -2.47
CA GLU A 232 -2.92 13.69 -3.90
C GLU A 232 -3.98 14.76 -4.23
N LYS A 233 -3.64 15.68 -5.14
CA LYS A 233 -4.62 16.65 -5.66
C LYS A 233 -5.46 15.98 -6.74
N LYS A 234 -6.76 15.97 -6.55
CA LYS A 234 -7.70 15.52 -7.58
C LYS A 234 -7.82 16.62 -8.66
N THR A 235 -7.49 16.27 -9.90
CA THR A 235 -7.63 17.16 -11.05
C THR A 235 -9.03 16.99 -11.65
N GLU A 236 -9.75 18.07 -11.86
CA GLU A 236 -10.98 18.08 -12.64
C GLU A 236 -10.68 18.38 -14.10
N PHE A 237 -11.39 17.68 -15.00
CA PHE A 237 -11.15 17.76 -16.43
C PHE A 237 -12.34 18.38 -17.19
N ASN A 238 -12.02 19.20 -18.20
CA ASN A 238 -12.95 19.71 -19.21
C ASN A 238 -12.64 19.00 -20.54
N TYR A 239 -13.48 18.03 -20.91
CA TYR A 239 -13.30 17.24 -22.11
C TYR A 239 -13.94 17.89 -23.33
N LEU A 240 -13.13 18.26 -24.31
CA LEU A 240 -13.53 18.95 -25.53
C LEU A 240 -13.80 17.94 -26.65
N SER A 241 -14.99 17.33 -26.66
CA SER A 241 -15.33 16.15 -27.45
C SER A 241 -15.27 16.31 -28.96
N ASN A 242 -15.50 17.53 -29.49
CA ASN A 242 -15.63 17.75 -30.93
C ASN A 242 -14.48 18.60 -31.53
N ILE A 243 -13.41 18.74 -30.79
CA ILE A 243 -12.25 19.56 -31.18
C ILE A 243 -11.19 18.70 -31.86
N SER A 244 -10.64 19.20 -32.98
CA SER A 244 -9.60 18.55 -33.76
C SER A 244 -8.63 19.58 -34.34
N GLU A 245 -7.60 19.12 -35.03
CA GLU A 245 -6.66 19.99 -35.76
C GLU A 245 -7.30 20.99 -36.74
N LYS A 246 -8.55 20.76 -37.15
CA LYS A 246 -9.26 21.59 -38.13
C LYS A 246 -10.09 22.70 -37.47
N ASN A 247 -10.49 22.54 -36.22
CA ASN A 247 -11.46 23.43 -35.59
C ASN A 247 -11.09 23.82 -34.14
N TYR A 248 -9.83 23.65 -33.75
CA TYR A 248 -9.38 23.92 -32.34
C TYR A 248 -9.65 25.38 -31.91
N ASN A 249 -9.70 26.33 -32.85
CA ASN A 249 -10.00 27.73 -32.53
C ASN A 249 -11.43 27.96 -32.00
N SER A 250 -12.32 26.97 -32.15
CA SER A 250 -13.69 27.03 -31.65
C SER A 250 -13.85 26.38 -30.24
N ALA A 251 -12.75 26.00 -29.62
CA ALA A 251 -12.78 25.32 -28.32
C ALA A 251 -13.19 26.28 -27.18
N GLU A 252 -14.17 25.87 -26.39
CA GLU A 252 -14.58 26.57 -25.18
C GLU A 252 -13.76 26.08 -23.99
N LEU A 253 -12.70 26.82 -23.64
CA LEU A 253 -11.78 26.46 -22.59
C LEU A 253 -12.34 26.80 -21.20
N SER A 254 -12.19 25.90 -20.26
CA SER A 254 -12.43 26.15 -18.84
C SER A 254 -11.23 26.84 -18.21
N ASN A 255 -11.48 27.80 -17.28
CA ASN A 255 -10.43 28.46 -16.53
C ASN A 255 -10.04 27.72 -15.24
N ASP A 256 -10.89 26.84 -14.74
CA ASP A 256 -10.79 26.15 -13.43
C ASP A 256 -10.55 24.64 -13.57
N LYS A 257 -10.70 24.09 -14.78
CA LYS A 257 -10.49 22.69 -15.06
C LYS A 257 -9.36 22.48 -16.07
N GLN A 258 -8.72 21.34 -16.01
CA GLN A 258 -7.75 20.96 -17.03
C GLN A 258 -8.46 20.62 -18.35
N ASN A 259 -8.21 21.42 -19.37
CA ASN A 259 -8.78 21.21 -20.70
C ASN A 259 -8.09 20.01 -21.40
N ILE A 260 -8.89 19.13 -21.99
CA ILE A 260 -8.42 17.94 -22.70
C ILE A 260 -9.05 17.85 -24.09
N ILE A 261 -8.21 17.52 -25.06
CA ILE A 261 -8.61 17.26 -26.44
C ILE A 261 -8.13 15.88 -26.87
N SER A 262 -8.93 15.17 -27.65
CA SER A 262 -8.68 13.75 -27.93
C SER A 262 -8.81 13.40 -29.43
N PRO A 263 -7.80 13.72 -30.24
CA PRO A 263 -7.78 13.31 -31.63
C PRO A 263 -7.58 11.80 -31.77
N THR A 264 -8.19 11.18 -32.80
CA THR A 264 -7.98 9.75 -33.08
C THR A 264 -6.68 9.56 -33.85
N TYR A 265 -5.58 9.48 -33.15
CA TYR A 265 -4.25 9.41 -33.73
C TYR A 265 -3.70 8.00 -33.89
N PHE A 266 -4.15 7.06 -33.05
CA PHE A 266 -3.55 5.75 -33.01
C PHE A 266 -4.55 4.64 -33.24
N ALA A 267 -4.10 3.59 -33.92
CA ALA A 267 -4.89 2.38 -34.08
C ALA A 267 -4.00 1.14 -33.91
N LEU A 268 -4.41 0.21 -33.07
CA LEU A 268 -3.76 -1.07 -32.87
C LEU A 268 -4.19 -2.04 -33.97
N ASP A 269 -3.21 -2.61 -34.67
CA ASP A 269 -3.46 -3.66 -35.66
C ASP A 269 -3.42 -5.06 -35.03
N LYS A 270 -3.69 -6.07 -35.85
CA LYS A 270 -3.69 -7.48 -35.44
C LYS A 270 -2.30 -8.02 -35.05
N GLU A 271 -1.22 -7.34 -35.44
CA GLU A 271 0.17 -7.69 -35.12
C GLU A 271 0.70 -6.92 -33.91
N GLN A 272 -0.18 -6.30 -33.11
CA GLN A 272 0.16 -5.49 -31.92
C GLN A 272 0.93 -4.20 -32.23
N LYS A 273 0.98 -3.77 -33.48
CA LYS A 273 1.65 -2.53 -33.87
C LYS A 273 0.69 -1.35 -33.81
N ILE A 274 1.22 -0.20 -33.46
CA ILE A 274 0.48 1.05 -33.53
C ILE A 274 0.61 1.67 -34.93
N ILE A 275 -0.53 1.87 -35.56
CA ILE A 275 -0.62 2.67 -36.79
C ILE A 275 -0.76 4.12 -36.36
N ASP A 276 0.24 4.91 -36.68
CA ASP A 276 0.31 6.34 -36.40
C ASP A 276 -0.40 7.14 -37.51
N LYS A 277 -1.39 7.93 -37.13
CA LYS A 277 -2.20 8.79 -37.99
C LYS A 277 -2.03 10.29 -37.67
N THR A 278 -1.01 10.66 -36.87
CA THR A 278 -0.82 12.03 -36.40
C THR A 278 -0.52 13.04 -37.52
N ASN A 279 -0.01 12.58 -38.70
CA ASN A 279 0.49 13.48 -39.72
C ASN A 279 1.46 14.55 -39.18
N SER A 280 2.32 14.16 -38.24
CA SER A 280 3.18 15.04 -37.42
C SER A 280 4.16 15.93 -38.23
N LYS A 281 4.33 15.66 -39.54
CA LYS A 281 5.18 16.46 -40.43
C LYS A 281 4.44 17.62 -41.12
N THR A 282 3.16 17.83 -40.81
CA THR A 282 2.32 18.85 -41.44
C THR A 282 2.30 20.16 -40.67
N ASP A 283 2.14 21.27 -41.36
CA ASP A 283 1.90 22.57 -40.73
C ASP A 283 0.67 22.60 -39.84
N SER A 284 -0.35 21.83 -40.18
CA SER A 284 -1.59 21.70 -39.37
C SER A 284 -1.30 21.12 -38.00
N PHE A 285 -0.55 20.03 -37.96
CA PHE A 285 -0.15 19.42 -36.68
C PHE A 285 0.71 20.38 -35.81
N ASN A 286 1.70 21.05 -36.43
CA ASN A 286 2.55 22.00 -35.73
C ASN A 286 1.77 23.18 -35.14
N LYS A 287 0.84 23.77 -35.90
CA LYS A 287 -0.03 24.86 -35.44
C LYS A 287 -0.96 24.40 -34.31
N PHE A 288 -1.54 23.23 -34.45
CA PHE A 288 -2.38 22.63 -33.42
C PHE A 288 -1.59 22.38 -32.11
N THR A 289 -0.39 21.81 -32.21
CA THR A 289 0.47 21.54 -31.04
C THR A 289 0.92 22.85 -30.36
N SER A 290 1.27 23.88 -31.13
CA SER A 290 1.59 25.20 -30.59
C SER A 290 0.41 25.77 -29.82
N TRP A 291 -0.79 25.74 -30.42
CA TRP A 291 -1.99 26.23 -29.78
C TRP A 291 -2.34 25.48 -28.47
N THR A 292 -2.21 24.14 -28.45
CA THR A 292 -2.46 23.36 -27.23
C THR A 292 -1.50 23.75 -26.12
N ASN A 293 -0.23 23.97 -26.42
CA ASN A 293 0.77 24.40 -25.47
C ASN A 293 0.50 25.82 -24.94
N GLU A 294 0.21 26.78 -25.83
CA GLU A 294 -0.08 28.17 -25.49
C GLU A 294 -1.32 28.32 -24.61
N ASN A 295 -2.31 27.44 -24.77
CA ASN A 295 -3.55 27.47 -24.04
C ASN A 295 -3.63 26.44 -22.88
N ASN A 296 -2.53 25.79 -22.53
CA ASN A 296 -2.47 24.76 -21.49
C ASN A 296 -3.52 23.65 -21.67
N VAL A 297 -3.72 23.22 -22.92
CA VAL A 297 -4.64 22.13 -23.29
C VAL A 297 -3.85 20.83 -23.38
N GLN A 298 -4.26 19.81 -22.65
CA GLN A 298 -3.66 18.48 -22.74
C GLN A 298 -4.20 17.72 -23.96
N VAL A 299 -3.31 17.00 -24.63
CA VAL A 299 -3.67 16.10 -25.73
C VAL A 299 -3.62 14.66 -25.23
N TRP A 300 -4.78 14.01 -25.18
CA TRP A 300 -4.91 12.58 -24.87
C TRP A 300 -5.45 11.86 -26.12
N PRO A 301 -4.60 11.41 -27.03
CA PRO A 301 -5.05 10.78 -28.26
C PRO A 301 -5.88 9.54 -27.97
N ILE A 302 -6.86 9.30 -28.85
CA ILE A 302 -7.64 8.06 -28.83
C ILE A 302 -6.82 6.97 -29.52
N VAL A 303 -6.67 5.85 -28.83
CA VAL A 303 -6.15 4.59 -29.36
C VAL A 303 -7.33 3.68 -29.62
N THR A 304 -7.54 3.33 -30.88
CA THR A 304 -8.59 2.40 -31.34
C THR A 304 -8.00 1.04 -31.69
N ASN A 305 -8.84 0.05 -31.96
CA ASN A 305 -8.43 -1.22 -32.54
C ASN A 305 -9.04 -1.40 -33.94
N LEU A 306 -8.25 -1.87 -34.90
CA LEU A 306 -8.71 -2.13 -36.27
C LEU A 306 -9.34 -3.51 -36.43
N ALA A 307 -8.99 -4.45 -35.57
CA ALA A 307 -9.49 -5.82 -35.56
C ALA A 307 -9.77 -6.24 -34.11
N ASN A 308 -10.35 -7.42 -33.91
CA ASN A 308 -10.35 -8.03 -32.57
C ASN A 308 -8.91 -8.26 -32.10
N VAL A 309 -8.57 -7.74 -30.92
CA VAL A 309 -7.23 -7.79 -30.34
C VAL A 309 -7.16 -8.73 -29.14
N SER A 310 -8.23 -9.46 -28.83
CA SER A 310 -8.30 -10.32 -27.64
C SER A 310 -7.18 -11.37 -27.62
N GLU A 311 -6.84 -11.96 -28.76
CA GLU A 311 -5.73 -12.91 -28.88
C GLU A 311 -4.35 -12.28 -28.57
N ASN A 312 -4.25 -10.96 -28.72
CA ASN A 312 -3.03 -10.19 -28.45
C ASN A 312 -2.93 -9.71 -27.00
N LEU A 313 -3.89 -10.05 -26.14
CA LEU A 313 -3.98 -9.61 -24.75
C LEU A 313 -4.03 -10.79 -23.75
N LEU A 314 -3.88 -12.03 -24.22
CA LEU A 314 -4.05 -13.23 -23.39
C LEU A 314 -2.96 -13.37 -22.34
N THR A 315 -1.70 -13.21 -22.73
CA THR A 315 -0.56 -13.35 -21.83
C THR A 315 -0.04 -12.00 -21.33
N TYR A 316 0.67 -11.99 -20.21
CA TYR A 316 1.35 -10.80 -19.72
C TYR A 316 2.29 -10.19 -20.78
N THR A 317 3.12 -11.02 -21.43
CA THR A 317 4.08 -10.56 -22.45
C THR A 317 3.38 -9.87 -23.62
N GLN A 318 2.23 -10.39 -24.08
CA GLN A 318 1.45 -9.76 -25.15
C GLN A 318 0.88 -8.42 -24.70
N ARG A 319 0.27 -8.35 -23.52
CA ARG A 319 -0.25 -7.09 -22.96
C ARG A 319 0.85 -6.07 -22.77
N ASN A 320 1.98 -6.47 -22.20
CA ASN A 320 3.13 -5.59 -21.99
C ASN A 320 3.69 -5.05 -23.31
N THR A 321 3.69 -5.85 -24.39
CA THR A 321 4.08 -5.37 -25.72
C THR A 321 3.14 -4.25 -26.21
N VAL A 322 1.83 -4.43 -26.11
CA VAL A 322 0.84 -3.41 -26.49
C VAL A 322 0.98 -2.16 -25.64
N ILE A 323 1.13 -2.32 -24.31
CA ILE A 323 1.30 -1.23 -23.35
C ILE A 323 2.54 -0.40 -23.70
N ASN A 324 3.68 -1.06 -23.92
CA ASN A 324 4.92 -0.38 -24.26
C ASN A 324 4.85 0.32 -25.62
N ASN A 325 4.18 -0.26 -26.59
CA ASN A 325 3.95 0.40 -27.89
C ASN A 325 3.12 1.69 -27.72
N ILE A 326 2.01 1.64 -27.00
CA ILE A 326 1.21 2.84 -26.69
C ILE A 326 2.06 3.88 -25.96
N TYR A 327 2.74 3.47 -24.90
CA TYR A 327 3.58 4.35 -24.09
C TYR A 327 4.66 5.06 -24.91
N GLN A 328 5.38 4.34 -25.78
CA GLN A 328 6.42 4.91 -26.62
C GLN A 328 5.90 6.03 -27.54
N TYR A 329 4.74 5.85 -28.16
CA TYR A 329 4.12 6.90 -29.00
C TYR A 329 3.67 8.11 -28.19
N LEU A 330 3.11 7.90 -26.99
CA LEU A 330 2.75 9.02 -26.09
C LEU A 330 3.98 9.84 -25.70
N MET A 331 5.09 9.19 -25.36
CA MET A 331 6.34 9.85 -25.03
C MET A 331 6.98 10.54 -26.24
N GLN A 332 6.96 9.90 -27.41
CA GLN A 332 7.49 10.48 -28.65
C GLN A 332 6.82 11.81 -29.02
N TYR A 333 5.52 11.91 -28.83
CA TYR A 333 4.74 13.12 -29.14
C TYR A 333 4.52 14.03 -27.92
N GLN A 334 5.06 13.70 -26.75
CA GLN A 334 4.89 14.43 -25.50
C GLN A 334 3.42 14.64 -25.10
N PHE A 335 2.57 13.66 -25.37
CA PHE A 335 1.17 13.67 -24.98
C PHE A 335 1.04 13.40 -23.47
N GLN A 336 -0.03 13.91 -22.84
CA GLN A 336 -0.20 13.90 -21.40
C GLN A 336 -1.10 12.75 -20.89
N GLY A 337 -1.61 11.94 -21.82
CA GLY A 337 -2.44 10.77 -21.53
C GLY A 337 -2.89 10.10 -22.80
N ALA A 338 -3.75 9.10 -22.68
CA ALA A 338 -4.42 8.44 -23.79
C ALA A 338 -5.85 8.04 -23.42
N PHE A 339 -6.74 8.06 -24.41
CA PHE A 339 -8.02 7.38 -24.33
C PHE A 339 -7.95 6.02 -25.04
N ILE A 340 -8.39 4.97 -24.36
CA ILE A 340 -8.59 3.66 -24.98
C ILE A 340 -10.05 3.58 -25.43
N LYS A 341 -10.25 3.30 -26.72
CA LYS A 341 -11.56 3.07 -27.36
C LYS A 341 -11.48 1.82 -28.23
N PHE A 342 -11.61 0.66 -27.61
CA PHE A 342 -11.64 -0.61 -28.33
C PHE A 342 -13.09 -1.06 -28.53
N GLU A 343 -13.46 -1.28 -29.80
CA GLU A 343 -14.83 -1.63 -30.18
C GLU A 343 -15.01 -3.13 -30.41
N LYS A 344 -13.93 -3.85 -30.71
CA LYS A 344 -13.93 -5.28 -31.00
C LYS A 344 -13.19 -6.03 -29.91
N ILE A 345 -13.93 -6.46 -28.91
CA ILE A 345 -13.41 -7.15 -27.70
C ILE A 345 -14.22 -8.43 -27.53
N ASP A 346 -13.63 -9.59 -27.80
CA ASP A 346 -14.27 -10.90 -27.59
C ASP A 346 -13.96 -11.46 -26.21
N ASP A 347 -12.80 -11.13 -25.63
CA ASP A 347 -12.42 -11.52 -24.27
C ASP A 347 -12.28 -10.30 -23.37
N TRP A 348 -13.32 -10.07 -22.59
CA TRP A 348 -13.38 -8.99 -21.62
C TRP A 348 -12.30 -9.13 -20.52
N ASN A 349 -12.00 -10.35 -20.08
CA ASN A 349 -11.05 -10.55 -18.98
C ASN A 349 -9.64 -10.10 -19.38
N SER A 350 -9.18 -10.51 -20.56
CA SER A 350 -7.88 -10.08 -21.09
C SER A 350 -7.81 -8.58 -21.35
N PHE A 351 -8.90 -7.98 -21.86
CA PHE A 351 -8.98 -6.53 -22.04
C PHE A 351 -8.96 -5.77 -20.70
N ASN A 352 -9.72 -6.23 -19.71
CA ASN A 352 -9.72 -5.63 -18.38
C ASN A 352 -8.33 -5.71 -17.75
N ARG A 353 -7.63 -6.87 -17.85
CA ARG A 353 -6.24 -7.01 -17.43
C ARG A 353 -5.32 -6.02 -18.12
N PHE A 354 -5.46 -5.83 -19.42
CA PHE A 354 -4.71 -4.83 -20.18
C PHE A 354 -4.91 -3.41 -19.62
N LEU A 355 -6.14 -3.01 -19.32
CA LEU A 355 -6.43 -1.69 -18.74
C LEU A 355 -5.82 -1.53 -17.34
N ILE A 356 -5.93 -2.56 -16.49
CA ILE A 356 -5.35 -2.60 -15.15
C ILE A 356 -3.82 -2.44 -15.21
N GLU A 357 -3.17 -3.12 -16.15
CA GLU A 357 -1.72 -3.08 -16.33
C GLU A 357 -1.24 -1.80 -17.06
N LEU A 358 -2.05 -1.21 -17.94
CA LEU A 358 -1.75 0.05 -18.63
C LEU A 358 -1.72 1.23 -17.65
N LYS A 359 -2.63 1.27 -16.67
CA LYS A 359 -2.77 2.38 -15.74
C LYS A 359 -1.49 2.71 -14.96
N PRO A 360 -0.85 1.78 -14.24
CA PRO A 360 0.38 2.06 -13.50
C PRO A 360 1.53 2.48 -14.44
N LYS A 361 1.64 1.87 -15.64
CA LYS A 361 2.66 2.24 -16.63
C LYS A 361 2.54 3.70 -17.07
N LEU A 362 1.34 4.17 -17.34
CA LEU A 362 1.09 5.58 -17.67
C LEU A 362 1.34 6.48 -16.46
N LYS A 363 0.85 6.10 -15.30
CA LYS A 363 0.95 6.88 -14.06
C LYS A 363 2.40 7.07 -13.61
N GLU A 364 3.28 6.09 -13.80
CA GLU A 364 4.71 6.17 -13.51
C GLU A 364 5.38 7.39 -14.17
N SER A 365 4.96 7.72 -15.38
CA SER A 365 5.45 8.89 -16.14
C SER A 365 4.54 10.12 -16.04
N GLY A 366 3.59 10.14 -15.11
CA GLY A 366 2.65 11.23 -14.93
C GLY A 366 1.55 11.31 -15.99
N LEU A 367 1.47 10.33 -16.90
CA LEU A 367 0.45 10.26 -17.93
C LEU A 367 -0.88 9.78 -17.36
N LYS A 368 -1.98 10.14 -18.02
CA LYS A 368 -3.35 9.83 -17.62
C LYS A 368 -4.00 8.80 -18.53
N LEU A 369 -4.91 8.00 -17.99
CA LEU A 369 -5.70 7.02 -18.69
C LEU A 369 -7.17 7.45 -18.76
N GLY A 370 -7.68 7.68 -19.96
CA GLY A 370 -9.09 7.80 -20.24
C GLY A 370 -9.64 6.51 -20.87
N ILE A 371 -10.92 6.24 -20.67
CA ILE A 371 -11.63 5.16 -21.37
C ILE A 371 -12.90 5.74 -22.01
N ILE A 372 -13.05 5.49 -23.30
CA ILE A 372 -14.28 5.77 -24.03
C ILE A 372 -15.02 4.44 -24.22
N TYR A 373 -16.23 4.34 -23.69
CA TYR A 373 -16.96 3.09 -23.65
C TYR A 373 -18.44 3.25 -24.07
N ASN A 374 -19.04 2.16 -24.50
CA ASN A 374 -20.48 2.05 -24.68
C ASN A 374 -21.04 1.18 -23.54
N SER A 375 -22.01 1.70 -22.78
CA SER A 375 -22.63 1.00 -21.65
C SER A 375 -23.37 -0.29 -22.03
N GLU A 376 -23.73 -0.47 -23.29
CA GLU A 376 -24.27 -1.74 -23.79
C GLU A 376 -23.24 -2.88 -23.80
N ASN A 377 -21.95 -2.55 -23.93
CA ASN A 377 -20.86 -3.51 -24.06
C ASN A 377 -19.96 -3.60 -22.83
N ILE A 378 -19.87 -2.52 -22.06
CA ILE A 378 -18.94 -2.40 -20.93
C ILE A 378 -19.66 -1.84 -19.71
N GLU A 379 -19.72 -2.61 -18.62
CA GLU A 379 -20.24 -2.13 -17.35
C GLU A 379 -19.29 -1.10 -16.72
N LYS A 380 -19.79 0.09 -16.44
CA LYS A 380 -19.03 1.18 -15.84
C LYS A 380 -18.30 0.77 -14.56
N SER A 381 -18.96 -0.01 -13.70
CA SER A 381 -18.42 -0.51 -12.43
C SER A 381 -17.10 -1.29 -12.58
N LYS A 382 -16.85 -1.89 -13.74
CA LYS A 382 -15.62 -2.65 -14.01
C LYS A 382 -14.43 -1.77 -14.41
N ILE A 383 -14.65 -0.51 -14.78
CA ILE A 383 -13.63 0.40 -15.30
C ILE A 383 -13.47 1.70 -14.51
N GLU A 384 -14.44 2.06 -13.65
CA GLU A 384 -14.46 3.35 -12.94
C GLU A 384 -13.28 3.55 -11.98
N ASN A 385 -12.73 2.47 -11.42
CA ASN A 385 -11.57 2.53 -10.55
C ASN A 385 -10.23 2.47 -11.31
N ILE A 386 -10.27 2.19 -12.63
CA ILE A 386 -9.07 2.07 -13.46
C ILE A 386 -8.74 3.41 -14.11
N ALA A 387 -9.71 4.10 -14.69
CA ALA A 387 -9.50 5.30 -15.48
C ALA A 387 -9.44 6.58 -14.64
N ASP A 388 -8.67 7.57 -15.12
CA ASP A 388 -8.71 8.95 -14.60
C ASP A 388 -9.95 9.70 -15.13
N LEU A 389 -10.44 9.34 -16.31
CA LEU A 389 -11.62 9.92 -16.94
C LEU A 389 -12.38 8.87 -17.76
N LEU A 390 -13.70 8.85 -17.59
CA LEU A 390 -14.61 7.99 -18.36
C LEU A 390 -15.51 8.83 -19.25
N ILE A 391 -15.65 8.44 -20.51
CA ILE A 391 -16.56 9.04 -21.48
C ILE A 391 -17.49 7.96 -22.02
N GLU A 392 -18.78 8.11 -21.80
CA GLU A 392 -19.82 7.24 -22.35
C GLU A 392 -20.26 7.75 -23.73
N GLN A 393 -20.41 6.83 -24.69
CA GLN A 393 -20.84 7.12 -26.07
C GLN A 393 -22.06 6.30 -26.46
#